data_5a71967d9a21efe0bfdb7f66e280c8a6
#
_entry.id   5a71967d9a21efe0bfdb7f66e280c8a6
#
_cell.length_a   1.000
_cell.length_b   1.000
_cell.length_c   1.000
_cell.angle_alpha   90.00
_cell.angle_beta   90.00
_cell.angle_gamma   90.00
#
_symmetry.space_group_name_H-M   'P 1'
#
loop_
_entity.id
_entity.type
_entity.pdbx_description
1 polymer ?
#
loop_
_entity_poly.entity_id
_entity_poly.type
_entity_poly.pdbx_seq_one_letter_code
_entity_poly.pdbx_strand_id
1 'polypeptide(L)'
;MGDLRVVGVNGIRVAYQVAGDAGAPPLVLLPGRGLDHSDWARVVDRLSASWRVYAPDLRGHGRSDWPGVYTLELMRDDVVALLDHLEVDRATFVAHSLGGMVAVLIAEAYPDRVEQMVLEDVPAPHPAGLSLPAKPEGTLSFDWAMVEQTAYQRDHPDPEWLEGLAKITAPTLVIAGGAPSHLPQDQVADLASRIPAARLVTIEAGHDVHAKRPEEFLAAVTEFLER
;
A
#
# COMPACT_ATOMS: atom_id res chain seq x y z
N MET A 1 7.33 -17.68 -9.13
CA MET A 1 6.06 -17.74 -8.39
C MET A 1 6.41 -17.84 -6.90
N GLY A 2 5.99 -16.91 -6.06
CA GLY A 2 6.38 -16.88 -4.65
C GLY A 2 5.60 -17.89 -3.81
N ASP A 3 6.14 -18.23 -2.63
CA ASP A 3 5.48 -19.10 -1.65
C ASP A 3 4.44 -18.33 -0.86
N LEU A 4 3.23 -18.84 -0.75
CA LEU A 4 2.20 -18.28 0.13
C LEU A 4 2.35 -18.86 1.54
N ARG A 5 2.43 -18.00 2.54
CA ARG A 5 2.61 -18.35 3.95
C ARG A 5 1.51 -17.68 4.79
N VAL A 6 1.31 -18.22 6.00
CA VAL A 6 0.35 -17.66 6.97
C VAL A 6 1.02 -17.62 8.34
N VAL A 7 0.87 -16.49 9.03
CA VAL A 7 1.39 -16.27 10.38
C VAL A 7 0.35 -15.63 11.29
N GLY A 8 0.41 -15.93 12.58
CA GLY A 8 -0.39 -15.25 13.60
C GLY A 8 0.35 -14.03 14.14
N VAL A 9 -0.18 -12.83 13.89
CA VAL A 9 0.37 -11.57 14.39
C VAL A 9 -0.79 -10.67 14.82
N ASN A 10 -0.58 -9.84 15.82
CA ASN A 10 -1.56 -8.85 16.27
C ASN A 10 -2.99 -9.40 16.46
N GLY A 11 -3.10 -10.66 16.92
CA GLY A 11 -4.38 -11.35 17.20
C GLY A 11 -5.15 -11.86 15.98
N ILE A 12 -4.58 -11.80 14.79
CA ILE A 12 -5.14 -12.35 13.55
C ILE A 12 -4.13 -13.22 12.80
N ARG A 13 -4.61 -14.00 11.85
CA ARG A 13 -3.75 -14.67 10.86
C ARG A 13 -3.61 -13.76 9.65
N VAL A 14 -2.37 -13.48 9.28
CA VAL A 14 -2.01 -12.74 8.08
C VAL A 14 -1.40 -13.70 7.06
N ALA A 15 -1.99 -13.78 5.87
CA ALA A 15 -1.42 -14.46 4.73
C ALA A 15 -0.50 -13.50 3.97
N TYR A 16 0.63 -14.00 3.47
CA TYR A 16 1.54 -13.21 2.66
C TYR A 16 2.29 -14.07 1.65
N GLN A 17 2.50 -13.53 0.47
CA GLN A 17 3.39 -14.13 -0.51
C GLN A 17 4.82 -13.70 -0.23
N VAL A 18 5.78 -14.62 -0.41
CA VAL A 18 7.20 -14.31 -0.33
C VAL A 18 7.91 -14.75 -1.61
N ALA A 19 8.76 -13.87 -2.17
CA ALA A 19 9.54 -14.14 -3.38
C ALA A 19 10.93 -13.50 -3.29
N GLY A 20 11.86 -13.95 -4.14
CA GLY A 20 13.24 -13.43 -4.19
C GLY A 20 14.20 -14.11 -3.22
N ASP A 21 15.47 -13.74 -3.32
CA ASP A 21 16.55 -14.29 -2.49
C ASP A 21 16.38 -13.88 -1.01
N ALA A 22 16.67 -14.78 -0.09
CA ALA A 22 16.51 -14.52 1.34
C ALA A 22 17.47 -13.46 1.88
N GLY A 23 18.62 -13.28 1.24
CA GLY A 23 19.61 -12.27 1.59
C GLY A 23 19.44 -10.93 0.87
N ALA A 24 18.47 -10.82 -0.04
CA ALA A 24 18.19 -9.57 -0.74
C ALA A 24 17.49 -8.55 0.19
N PRO A 25 17.61 -7.23 -0.09
CA PRO A 25 16.94 -6.20 0.68
C PRO A 25 15.43 -6.39 0.74
N PRO A 26 14.76 -6.15 1.89
CA PRO A 26 13.33 -6.36 2.04
C PRO A 26 12.50 -5.30 1.31
N LEU A 27 11.47 -5.76 0.59
CA LEU A 27 10.50 -4.93 -0.09
C LEU A 27 9.09 -5.45 0.22
N VAL A 28 8.21 -4.57 0.69
CA VAL A 28 6.82 -4.86 1.04
C VAL A 28 5.90 -4.31 -0.04
N LEU A 29 5.03 -5.16 -0.58
CA LEU A 29 4.00 -4.79 -1.56
C LEU A 29 2.64 -4.74 -0.88
N LEU A 30 2.04 -3.55 -0.74
CA LEU A 30 0.72 -3.39 -0.11
C LEU A 30 -0.36 -3.15 -1.17
N PRO A 31 -1.36 -4.06 -1.28
CA PRO A 31 -2.38 -3.99 -2.33
C PRO A 31 -3.44 -2.92 -2.06
N GLY A 32 -4.20 -2.59 -3.09
CA GLY A 32 -5.36 -1.73 -3.01
C GLY A 32 -6.55 -2.35 -2.28
N ARG A 33 -7.59 -1.55 -2.04
CA ARG A 33 -8.82 -1.99 -1.37
C ARG A 33 -9.54 -3.06 -2.18
N GLY A 34 -9.88 -4.18 -1.53
CA GLY A 34 -10.57 -5.32 -2.14
C GLY A 34 -9.65 -6.24 -2.95
N LEU A 35 -8.35 -5.98 -2.94
CA LEU A 35 -7.31 -6.74 -3.63
C LEU A 35 -6.48 -7.53 -2.62
N ASP A 36 -5.73 -8.53 -3.08
CA ASP A 36 -4.84 -9.35 -2.28
C ASP A 36 -3.41 -9.36 -2.89
N HIS A 37 -2.52 -10.18 -2.35
CA HIS A 37 -1.13 -10.30 -2.86
C HIS A 37 -1.04 -10.53 -4.38
N SER A 38 -2.06 -11.09 -5.02
CA SER A 38 -2.07 -11.37 -6.47
C SER A 38 -2.21 -10.11 -7.33
N ASP A 39 -2.59 -8.98 -6.74
CA ASP A 39 -2.59 -7.66 -7.40
C ASP A 39 -1.24 -7.37 -8.06
N TRP A 40 -0.16 -7.76 -7.42
CA TRP A 40 1.21 -7.54 -7.85
C TRP A 40 1.74 -8.56 -8.87
N ALA A 41 0.90 -9.49 -9.36
CA ALA A 41 1.34 -10.61 -10.20
C ALA A 41 2.11 -10.19 -11.47
N ARG A 42 1.86 -8.99 -12.00
CA ARG A 42 2.54 -8.48 -13.20
C ARG A 42 3.95 -7.93 -12.95
N VAL A 43 4.27 -7.60 -11.71
CA VAL A 43 5.51 -6.90 -11.36
C VAL A 43 6.37 -7.68 -10.35
N VAL A 44 5.78 -8.59 -9.57
CA VAL A 44 6.47 -9.30 -8.48
C VAL A 44 7.70 -10.08 -8.96
N ASP A 45 7.63 -10.76 -10.09
CA ASP A 45 8.76 -11.56 -10.60
C ASP A 45 9.96 -10.67 -11.00
N ARG A 46 9.71 -9.45 -11.48
CA ARG A 46 10.76 -8.47 -11.81
C ARG A 46 11.37 -7.86 -10.56
N LEU A 47 10.55 -7.49 -9.58
CA LEU A 47 11.00 -6.94 -8.31
C LEU A 47 11.77 -7.97 -7.49
N SER A 48 11.32 -9.23 -7.48
CA SER A 48 11.97 -10.30 -6.73
C SER A 48 13.32 -10.75 -7.31
N ALA A 49 13.70 -10.25 -8.46
CA ALA A 49 15.05 -10.46 -9.00
C ALA A 49 16.14 -9.73 -8.19
N SER A 50 15.79 -8.61 -7.55
CA SER A 50 16.72 -7.77 -6.77
C SER A 50 16.32 -7.61 -5.31
N TRP A 51 15.07 -7.98 -4.95
CA TRP A 51 14.49 -7.73 -3.65
C TRP A 51 13.92 -8.99 -3.00
N ARG A 52 13.98 -9.06 -1.67
CA ARG A 52 13.18 -10.02 -0.91
C ARG A 52 11.79 -9.44 -0.72
N VAL A 53 10.86 -9.89 -1.56
CA VAL A 53 9.50 -9.38 -1.63
C VAL A 53 8.60 -10.06 -0.62
N TYR A 54 7.83 -9.27 0.13
CA TYR A 54 6.74 -9.69 1.01
C TYR A 54 5.45 -8.97 0.56
N ALA A 55 4.44 -9.71 0.13
CA ALA A 55 3.16 -9.16 -0.29
C ALA A 55 2.04 -9.72 0.61
N PRO A 56 1.68 -9.04 1.71
CA PRO A 56 0.61 -9.47 2.59
C PRO A 56 -0.78 -9.21 2.01
N ASP A 57 -1.71 -10.11 2.33
CA ASP A 57 -3.14 -9.81 2.30
C ASP A 57 -3.46 -9.00 3.55
N LEU A 58 -3.94 -7.78 3.40
CA LEU A 58 -4.32 -6.96 4.54
C LEU A 58 -5.51 -7.60 5.29
N ARG A 59 -5.72 -7.27 6.57
CA ARG A 59 -6.92 -7.73 7.30
C ARG A 59 -8.19 -7.46 6.50
N GLY A 60 -9.11 -8.41 6.48
CA GLY A 60 -10.34 -8.32 5.70
C GLY A 60 -10.17 -8.61 4.20
N HIS A 61 -8.99 -9.02 3.74
CA HIS A 61 -8.71 -9.32 2.34
C HIS A 61 -8.15 -10.74 2.18
N GLY A 62 -8.37 -11.31 1.01
CA GLY A 62 -7.77 -12.54 0.54
C GLY A 62 -7.86 -13.68 1.55
N ARG A 63 -6.69 -14.21 1.94
CA ARG A 63 -6.55 -15.35 2.87
C ARG A 63 -6.19 -14.94 4.30
N SER A 64 -6.04 -13.64 4.56
CA SER A 64 -5.94 -13.12 5.93
C SER A 64 -7.29 -13.20 6.64
N ASP A 65 -7.28 -13.13 7.97
CA ASP A 65 -8.51 -13.17 8.76
C ASP A 65 -9.40 -11.96 8.50
N TRP A 66 -10.71 -12.19 8.64
CA TRP A 66 -11.77 -11.20 8.50
C TRP A 66 -12.44 -10.96 9.87
N PRO A 67 -11.80 -10.16 10.75
CA PRO A 67 -12.23 -10.02 12.15
C PRO A 67 -13.46 -9.13 12.35
N GLY A 68 -13.97 -8.49 11.28
CA GLY A 68 -15.15 -7.61 11.35
C GLY A 68 -14.87 -6.19 11.84
N VAL A 69 -13.63 -5.90 12.28
CA VAL A 69 -13.19 -4.57 12.69
C VAL A 69 -12.00 -4.15 11.85
N TYR A 70 -12.14 -3.00 11.18
CA TYR A 70 -11.20 -2.54 10.18
C TYR A 70 -10.94 -1.05 10.31
N THR A 71 -9.70 -0.69 10.66
CA THR A 71 -9.18 0.68 10.55
C THR A 71 -7.82 0.66 9.85
N LEU A 72 -7.42 1.80 9.31
CA LEU A 72 -6.11 1.93 8.67
C LEU A 72 -4.98 1.74 9.67
N GLU A 73 -5.16 2.15 10.94
CA GLU A 73 -4.20 1.96 12.02
C GLU A 73 -4.05 0.47 12.37
N LEU A 74 -5.15 -0.29 12.41
CA LEU A 74 -5.07 -1.73 12.62
C LEU A 74 -4.35 -2.44 11.47
N MET A 75 -4.57 -1.99 10.22
CA MET A 75 -3.83 -2.52 9.05
C MET A 75 -2.34 -2.16 9.14
N ARG A 76 -2.00 -0.93 9.53
CA ARG A 76 -0.64 -0.50 9.83
C ARG A 76 0.02 -1.41 10.87
N ASP A 77 -0.64 -1.62 11.99
CA ASP A 77 -0.10 -2.38 13.12
C ASP A 77 0.08 -3.86 12.76
N ASP A 78 -0.79 -4.44 11.92
CA ASP A 78 -0.62 -5.80 11.40
C ASP A 78 0.62 -5.93 10.51
N VAL A 79 0.84 -4.94 9.62
CA VAL A 79 2.02 -4.94 8.75
C VAL A 79 3.30 -4.80 9.57
N VAL A 80 3.32 -3.93 10.57
CA VAL A 80 4.46 -3.76 11.47
C VAL A 80 4.73 -5.06 12.25
N ALA A 81 3.68 -5.68 12.80
CA ALA A 81 3.80 -6.95 13.53
C ALA A 81 4.25 -8.11 12.60
N LEU A 82 3.86 -8.08 11.32
CA LEU A 82 4.39 -9.03 10.33
C LEU A 82 5.90 -8.83 10.12
N LEU A 83 6.36 -7.58 9.98
CA LEU A 83 7.79 -7.28 9.84
C LEU A 83 8.58 -7.72 11.07
N ASP A 84 8.05 -7.52 12.28
CA ASP A 84 8.65 -7.98 13.53
C ASP A 84 8.79 -9.52 13.55
N HIS A 85 7.73 -10.23 13.15
CA HIS A 85 7.76 -11.69 13.04
C HIS A 85 8.79 -12.19 12.01
N LEU A 86 9.00 -11.43 10.93
CA LEU A 86 9.96 -11.75 9.87
C LEU A 86 11.39 -11.32 10.21
N GLU A 87 11.61 -10.71 11.38
CA GLU A 87 12.91 -10.11 11.80
C GLU A 87 13.40 -9.06 10.78
N VAL A 88 12.46 -8.29 10.19
CA VAL A 88 12.75 -7.21 9.25
C VAL A 88 12.63 -5.89 9.98
N ASP A 89 13.76 -5.30 10.35
CA ASP A 89 13.81 -4.03 11.09
C ASP A 89 13.36 -2.85 10.23
N ARG A 90 13.73 -2.84 8.94
CA ARG A 90 13.48 -1.75 8.01
C ARG A 90 13.24 -2.29 6.61
N ALA A 91 12.26 -1.73 5.89
CA ALA A 91 11.90 -2.19 4.54
C ALA A 91 11.60 -1.04 3.59
N THR A 92 11.75 -1.29 2.30
CA THR A 92 11.16 -0.48 1.24
C THR A 92 9.70 -0.86 1.04
N PHE A 93 8.83 0.12 0.83
CA PHE A 93 7.41 -0.10 0.56
C PHE A 93 7.05 0.31 -0.87
N VAL A 94 6.31 -0.54 -1.56
CA VAL A 94 5.61 -0.22 -2.81
C VAL A 94 4.13 -0.50 -2.56
N ALA A 95 3.31 0.53 -2.62
CA ALA A 95 1.97 0.47 -2.06
C ALA A 95 0.93 1.17 -2.95
N HIS A 96 -0.18 0.51 -3.19
CA HIS A 96 -1.26 0.96 -4.05
C HIS A 96 -2.47 1.42 -3.21
N SER A 97 -3.01 2.60 -3.52
CA SER A 97 -4.33 3.04 -3.00
C SER A 97 -4.45 2.89 -1.48
N LEU A 98 -5.34 2.00 -0.97
CA LEU A 98 -5.51 1.69 0.44
C LEU A 98 -4.20 1.28 1.10
N GLY A 99 -3.44 0.39 0.46
CA GLY A 99 -2.12 -0.02 0.94
C GLY A 99 -1.14 1.15 1.02
N GLY A 100 -1.27 2.12 0.12
CA GLY A 100 -0.49 3.36 0.17
C GLY A 100 -0.83 4.24 1.38
N MET A 101 -2.10 4.35 1.76
CA MET A 101 -2.48 5.04 3.01
C MET A 101 -1.91 4.32 4.24
N VAL A 102 -1.92 2.98 4.23
CA VAL A 102 -1.29 2.17 5.30
C VAL A 102 0.21 2.44 5.36
N ALA A 103 0.91 2.48 4.21
CA ALA A 103 2.35 2.79 4.15
C ALA A 103 2.67 4.20 4.68
N VAL A 104 1.84 5.20 4.36
CA VAL A 104 1.94 6.56 4.90
C VAL A 104 1.84 6.54 6.43
N LEU A 105 0.84 5.86 6.99
CA LEU A 105 0.68 5.75 8.45
C LEU A 105 1.82 4.99 9.12
N ILE A 106 2.45 4.02 8.43
CA ILE A 106 3.70 3.38 8.92
C ILE A 106 4.82 4.41 8.97
N ALA A 107 5.02 5.19 7.90
CA ALA A 107 6.07 6.19 7.83
C ALA A 107 5.91 7.32 8.85
N GLU A 108 4.67 7.67 9.20
CA GLU A 108 4.37 8.67 10.22
C GLU A 108 4.63 8.15 11.64
N ALA A 109 4.13 6.93 11.96
CA ALA A 109 4.19 6.38 13.29
C ALA A 109 5.51 5.66 13.60
N TYR A 110 6.16 5.09 12.59
CA TYR A 110 7.36 4.26 12.69
C TYR A 110 8.41 4.64 11.62
N PRO A 111 8.92 5.89 11.60
CA PRO A 111 9.79 6.38 10.53
C PRO A 111 11.05 5.52 10.34
N ASP A 112 11.59 4.93 11.40
CA ASP A 112 12.77 4.07 11.33
C ASP A 112 12.50 2.72 10.62
N ARG A 113 11.23 2.34 10.43
CA ARG A 113 10.84 1.11 9.75
C ARG A 113 10.78 1.25 8.22
N VAL A 114 10.85 2.48 7.68
CA VAL A 114 10.69 2.77 6.26
C VAL A 114 12.01 3.26 5.64
N GLU A 115 12.57 2.47 4.72
CA GLU A 115 13.78 2.85 3.96
C GLU A 115 13.45 3.83 2.85
N GLN A 116 12.55 3.44 1.96
CA GLN A 116 12.02 4.21 0.84
C GLN A 116 10.56 3.83 0.62
N MET A 117 9.80 4.69 -0.05
CA MET A 117 8.39 4.46 -0.26
C MET A 117 7.97 4.83 -1.69
N VAL A 118 7.22 3.94 -2.35
CA VAL A 118 6.53 4.20 -3.62
C VAL A 118 5.03 4.14 -3.36
N LEU A 119 4.34 5.22 -3.65
CA LEU A 119 2.90 5.38 -3.45
C LEU A 119 2.21 5.50 -4.81
N GLU A 120 1.43 4.49 -5.18
CA GLU A 120 0.71 4.45 -6.44
C GLU A 120 -0.72 4.94 -6.25
N ASP A 121 -1.02 6.08 -6.87
CA ASP A 121 -2.33 6.73 -6.96
C ASP A 121 -3.01 6.88 -5.58
N VAL A 122 -2.27 7.50 -4.65
CA VAL A 122 -2.67 7.74 -3.26
C VAL A 122 -2.97 9.22 -3.06
N PRO A 123 -4.21 9.61 -2.75
CA PRO A 123 -4.56 11.00 -2.48
C PRO A 123 -4.17 11.41 -1.06
N ALA A 124 -3.93 12.70 -0.85
CA ALA A 124 -3.81 13.26 0.49
C ALA A 124 -5.10 13.02 1.31
N PRO A 125 -5.01 12.81 2.62
CA PRO A 125 -6.16 12.48 3.47
C PRO A 125 -7.03 13.71 3.74
N HIS A 126 -7.76 14.16 2.71
CA HIS A 126 -8.79 15.19 2.84
C HIS A 126 -10.18 14.54 2.95
N PRO A 127 -11.10 15.13 3.71
CA PRO A 127 -12.51 14.74 3.67
C PRO A 127 -13.03 14.80 2.23
N ALA A 128 -13.52 13.69 1.70
CA ALA A 128 -13.80 13.58 0.27
C ALA A 128 -15.31 13.57 -0.08
N GLY A 129 -16.21 13.47 0.92
CA GLY A 129 -17.66 13.35 0.69
C GLY A 129 -18.02 12.12 -0.16
N LEU A 130 -17.27 11.03 0.01
CA LEU A 130 -17.37 9.87 -0.84
C LEU A 130 -18.64 9.07 -0.55
N SER A 131 -19.46 8.85 -1.58
CA SER A 131 -20.48 7.84 -1.49
C SER A 131 -19.87 6.44 -1.53
N LEU A 132 -20.35 5.56 -0.65
CA LEU A 132 -20.00 4.15 -0.72
C LEU A 132 -20.43 3.55 -2.08
N PRO A 133 -19.58 2.77 -2.74
CA PRO A 133 -20.00 2.00 -3.89
C PRO A 133 -21.09 0.99 -3.48
N ALA A 134 -21.95 0.59 -4.42
CA ALA A 134 -22.87 -0.50 -4.17
C ALA A 134 -22.10 -1.79 -3.90
N LYS A 135 -22.55 -2.55 -2.88
CA LYS A 135 -21.98 -3.87 -2.62
C LYS A 135 -22.14 -4.77 -3.84
N PRO A 136 -21.06 -5.33 -4.40
CA PRO A 136 -21.16 -6.27 -5.51
C PRO A 136 -21.97 -7.51 -5.13
N GLU A 137 -22.69 -8.07 -6.10
CA GLU A 137 -23.37 -9.36 -5.92
C GLU A 137 -22.34 -10.51 -5.94
N GLY A 138 -22.66 -11.60 -5.23
CA GLY A 138 -21.87 -12.83 -5.21
C GLY A 138 -20.85 -12.91 -4.09
N THR A 139 -19.93 -13.88 -4.21
CA THR A 139 -18.86 -14.12 -3.22
C THR A 139 -17.71 -13.15 -3.46
N LEU A 140 -17.33 -12.41 -2.44
CA LEU A 140 -16.22 -11.48 -2.48
C LEU A 140 -14.95 -12.16 -1.93
N SER A 141 -13.78 -11.72 -2.39
CA SER A 141 -12.47 -12.08 -1.85
C SER A 141 -12.03 -11.20 -0.66
N PHE A 142 -12.93 -10.35 -0.18
CA PHE A 142 -12.72 -9.41 0.92
C PHE A 142 -14.02 -9.21 1.71
N ASP A 143 -13.89 -8.78 2.97
CA ASP A 143 -15.04 -8.43 3.80
C ASP A 143 -15.61 -7.07 3.39
N TRP A 144 -16.91 -7.02 3.06
CA TRP A 144 -17.56 -5.76 2.70
C TRP A 144 -17.58 -4.74 3.86
N ALA A 145 -17.64 -5.21 5.11
CA ALA A 145 -17.55 -4.33 6.28
C ALA A 145 -16.22 -3.56 6.32
N MET A 146 -15.14 -4.14 5.77
CA MET A 146 -13.87 -3.43 5.60
C MET A 146 -14.02 -2.24 4.64
N VAL A 147 -14.73 -2.42 3.53
CA VAL A 147 -14.97 -1.32 2.57
C VAL A 147 -15.74 -0.18 3.23
N GLU A 148 -16.79 -0.51 3.98
CA GLU A 148 -17.63 0.49 4.67
C GLU A 148 -16.83 1.27 5.72
N GLN A 149 -16.07 0.55 6.58
CA GLN A 149 -15.32 1.17 7.67
C GLN A 149 -14.15 2.01 7.17
N THR A 150 -13.38 1.51 6.20
CA THR A 150 -12.25 2.27 5.64
C THR A 150 -12.70 3.44 4.76
N ALA A 151 -13.86 3.34 4.08
CA ALA A 151 -14.43 4.47 3.36
C ALA A 151 -14.91 5.56 4.31
N TYR A 152 -15.56 5.17 5.43
CA TYR A 152 -15.94 6.12 6.47
C TYR A 152 -14.72 6.85 7.04
N GLN A 153 -13.65 6.13 7.36
CA GLN A 153 -12.42 6.70 7.90
C GLN A 153 -11.74 7.65 6.89
N ARG A 154 -11.75 7.30 5.60
CA ARG A 154 -11.26 8.16 4.52
C ARG A 154 -12.08 9.44 4.33
N ASP A 155 -13.39 9.38 4.59
CA ASP A 155 -14.28 10.54 4.51
C ASP A 155 -14.20 11.42 5.77
N HIS A 156 -13.74 10.83 6.87
CA HIS A 156 -13.54 11.49 8.16
C HIS A 156 -12.10 11.23 8.65
N PRO A 157 -11.08 11.66 7.89
CA PRO A 157 -9.70 11.40 8.26
C PRO A 157 -9.34 12.11 9.56
N ASP A 158 -8.44 11.51 10.35
CA ASP A 158 -7.83 12.21 11.45
C ASP A 158 -7.02 13.40 10.90
N PRO A 159 -7.24 14.62 11.40
CA PRO A 159 -6.46 15.79 10.98
C PRO A 159 -4.94 15.61 11.13
N GLU A 160 -4.50 14.79 12.09
CA GLU A 160 -3.08 14.50 12.32
C GLU A 160 -2.43 13.77 11.13
N TRP A 161 -3.19 13.00 10.34
CA TRP A 161 -2.64 12.33 9.16
C TRP A 161 -2.17 13.31 8.08
N LEU A 162 -2.93 14.40 7.86
CA LEU A 162 -2.52 15.41 6.89
C LEU A 162 -1.30 16.20 7.37
N GLU A 163 -1.24 16.51 8.66
CA GLU A 163 -0.10 17.18 9.28
C GLU A 163 1.13 16.26 9.36
N GLY A 164 0.91 14.96 9.53
CA GLY A 164 1.94 13.92 9.62
C GLY A 164 2.77 13.79 8.35
N LEU A 165 2.19 14.06 7.17
CA LEU A 165 2.90 13.99 5.89
C LEU A 165 4.19 14.81 5.89
N ALA A 166 4.20 15.98 6.54
CA ALA A 166 5.38 16.85 6.65
C ALA A 166 6.50 16.27 7.54
N LYS A 167 6.22 15.23 8.32
CA LYS A 167 7.18 14.55 9.21
C LYS A 167 7.82 13.32 8.56
N ILE A 168 7.32 12.88 7.41
CA ILE A 168 7.85 11.72 6.68
C ILE A 168 9.25 12.07 6.15
N THR A 169 10.24 11.33 6.60
CA THR A 169 11.65 11.52 6.21
C THR A 169 12.10 10.55 5.12
N ALA A 170 11.38 9.45 4.93
CA ALA A 170 11.70 8.45 3.93
C ALA A 170 11.60 9.04 2.50
N PRO A 171 12.63 8.85 1.65
CA PRO A 171 12.51 9.18 0.24
C PRO A 171 11.26 8.56 -0.36
N THR A 172 10.45 9.35 -1.06
CA THR A 172 9.13 8.90 -1.55
C THR A 172 8.97 9.19 -3.03
N LEU A 173 8.55 8.19 -3.79
CA LEU A 173 8.05 8.34 -5.15
C LEU A 173 6.52 8.26 -5.13
N VAL A 174 5.84 9.28 -5.61
CA VAL A 174 4.39 9.25 -5.85
C VAL A 174 4.15 9.04 -7.34
N ILE A 175 3.42 7.99 -7.68
CA ILE A 175 3.01 7.69 -9.06
C ILE A 175 1.54 8.01 -9.19
N ALA A 176 1.22 9.07 -9.93
CA ALA A 176 -0.14 9.48 -10.24
C ALA A 176 -0.68 8.70 -11.45
N GLY A 177 -1.93 8.26 -11.39
CA GLY A 177 -2.59 7.52 -12.48
C GLY A 177 -3.05 8.40 -13.65
N GLY A 178 -2.95 9.72 -13.51
CA GLY A 178 -3.32 10.69 -14.52
C GLY A 178 -4.84 10.83 -14.73
N ALA A 179 -5.22 11.49 -15.82
CA ALA A 179 -6.62 11.79 -16.13
C ALA A 179 -7.57 10.58 -16.18
N PRO A 180 -7.13 9.35 -16.53
CA PRO A 180 -7.99 8.18 -16.47
C PRO A 180 -8.29 7.65 -15.07
N SER A 181 -7.62 8.14 -14.02
CA SER A 181 -7.89 7.74 -12.64
C SER A 181 -9.24 8.30 -12.17
N HIS A 182 -9.95 7.50 -11.36
CA HIS A 182 -11.17 7.96 -10.69
C HIS A 182 -10.89 8.76 -9.41
N LEU A 183 -9.62 8.82 -8.97
CA LEU A 183 -9.21 9.62 -7.83
C LEU A 183 -8.86 11.06 -8.25
N PRO A 184 -9.11 12.04 -7.38
CA PRO A 184 -8.71 13.44 -7.63
C PRO A 184 -7.19 13.56 -7.74
N GLN A 185 -6.69 13.87 -8.93
CA GLN A 185 -5.24 13.93 -9.18
C GLN A 185 -4.57 15.14 -8.54
N ASP A 186 -5.31 16.19 -8.26
CA ASP A 186 -4.88 17.33 -7.45
C ASP A 186 -4.58 16.92 -5.99
N GLN A 187 -5.36 15.98 -5.43
CA GLN A 187 -5.08 15.42 -4.10
C GLN A 187 -3.87 14.47 -4.10
N VAL A 188 -3.62 13.73 -5.19
CA VAL A 188 -2.41 12.93 -5.34
C VAL A 188 -1.17 13.85 -5.41
N ALA A 189 -1.28 14.95 -6.14
CA ALA A 189 -0.23 15.97 -6.20
C ALA A 189 -0.04 16.70 -4.86
N ASP A 190 -1.12 16.96 -4.11
CA ASP A 190 -1.06 17.56 -2.78
C ASP A 190 -0.31 16.66 -1.79
N LEU A 191 -0.58 15.34 -1.79
CA LEU A 191 0.18 14.38 -0.99
C LEU A 191 1.68 14.48 -1.29
N ALA A 192 2.07 14.44 -2.57
CA ALA A 192 3.47 14.57 -2.97
C ALA A 192 4.09 15.90 -2.53
N SER A 193 3.33 17.00 -2.57
CA SER A 193 3.83 18.33 -2.18
C SER A 193 4.08 18.48 -0.68
N ARG A 194 3.41 17.69 0.15
CA ARG A 194 3.51 17.75 1.63
C ARG A 194 4.63 16.90 2.19
N ILE A 195 5.05 15.85 1.48
CA ILE A 195 6.15 14.98 1.91
C ILE A 195 7.47 15.62 1.46
N PRO A 196 8.38 16.02 2.38
CA PRO A 196 9.57 16.82 2.03
C PRO A 196 10.50 16.17 1.00
N ALA A 197 10.62 14.83 1.04
CA ALA A 197 11.51 14.06 0.16
C ALA A 197 10.73 13.33 -0.96
N ALA A 198 9.54 13.83 -1.34
CA ALA A 198 8.74 13.21 -2.37
C ALA A 198 9.04 13.75 -3.77
N ARG A 199 8.88 12.86 -4.75
CA ARG A 199 8.86 13.16 -6.18
C ARG A 199 7.56 12.65 -6.77
N LEU A 200 6.95 13.43 -7.66
CA LEU A 200 5.73 13.05 -8.38
C LEU A 200 6.08 12.68 -9.83
N VAL A 201 5.53 11.55 -10.27
CA VAL A 201 5.56 11.11 -11.67
C VAL A 201 4.12 10.77 -12.08
N THR A 202 3.70 11.16 -13.27
CA THR A 202 2.39 10.78 -13.81
C THR A 202 2.56 9.72 -14.90
N ILE A 203 1.82 8.62 -14.77
CA ILE A 203 1.69 7.58 -15.79
C ILE A 203 0.21 7.47 -16.14
N GLU A 204 -0.16 7.85 -17.35
CA GLU A 204 -1.56 7.91 -17.82
C GLU A 204 -2.16 6.49 -17.97
N ALA A 205 -2.52 5.87 -16.85
CA ALA A 205 -3.01 4.50 -16.77
C ALA A 205 -4.33 4.36 -16.01
N GLY A 206 -4.72 5.39 -15.26
CA GLY A 206 -5.79 5.31 -14.27
C GLY A 206 -5.29 4.72 -12.95
N HIS A 207 -6.21 4.25 -12.12
CA HIS A 207 -5.92 3.87 -10.73
C HIS A 207 -4.91 2.72 -10.58
N ASP A 208 -4.94 1.73 -11.48
CA ASP A 208 -4.12 0.51 -11.38
C ASP A 208 -2.92 0.59 -12.35
N VAL A 209 -1.95 1.45 -12.09
CA VAL A 209 -0.82 1.73 -12.98
C VAL A 209 0.04 0.48 -13.18
N HIS A 210 0.44 -0.20 -12.08
CA HIS A 210 1.24 -1.42 -12.11
C HIS A 210 0.59 -2.54 -12.93
N ALA A 211 -0.74 -2.60 -12.96
CA ALA A 211 -1.48 -3.61 -13.69
C ALA A 211 -1.66 -3.24 -15.18
N LYS A 212 -1.85 -1.96 -15.52
CA LYS A 212 -2.15 -1.50 -16.89
C LYS A 212 -0.91 -1.08 -17.66
N ARG A 213 0.11 -0.56 -16.98
CA ARG A 213 1.38 -0.09 -17.54
C ARG A 213 2.59 -0.66 -16.78
N PRO A 214 2.70 -2.00 -16.65
CA PRO A 214 3.72 -2.63 -15.78
C PRO A 214 5.16 -2.23 -16.15
N GLU A 215 5.49 -2.05 -17.43
CA GLU A 215 6.84 -1.68 -17.85
C GLU A 215 7.18 -0.24 -17.47
N GLU A 216 6.24 0.70 -17.65
CA GLU A 216 6.42 2.10 -17.25
C GLU A 216 6.49 2.23 -15.72
N PHE A 217 5.63 1.49 -15.01
CA PHE A 217 5.66 1.41 -13.56
C PHE A 217 7.00 0.88 -13.04
N LEU A 218 7.45 -0.27 -13.55
CA LEU A 218 8.72 -0.87 -13.16
C LEU A 218 9.91 0.03 -13.47
N ALA A 219 9.92 0.72 -14.62
CA ALA A 219 10.97 1.65 -14.96
C ALA A 219 11.06 2.79 -13.93
N ALA A 220 9.93 3.42 -13.56
CA ALA A 220 9.89 4.49 -12.59
C ALA A 220 10.31 4.02 -11.18
N VAL A 221 9.82 2.83 -10.76
CA VAL A 221 10.15 2.23 -9.46
C VAL A 221 11.64 1.88 -9.39
N THR A 222 12.16 1.17 -10.38
CA THR A 222 13.57 0.75 -10.40
C THR A 222 14.50 1.96 -10.42
N GLU A 223 14.24 2.95 -11.28
CA GLU A 223 15.03 4.20 -11.31
C GLU A 223 15.06 4.90 -9.96
N PHE A 224 13.94 4.88 -9.23
CA PHE A 224 13.85 5.52 -7.92
C PHE A 224 14.59 4.73 -6.84
N LEU A 225 14.42 3.40 -6.79
CA LEU A 225 14.97 2.54 -5.73
C LEU A 225 16.48 2.30 -5.85
N GLU A 226 17.08 2.46 -7.03
CA GLU A 226 18.51 2.27 -7.29
C GLU A 226 19.37 3.53 -7.03
N ARG A 227 18.77 4.61 -6.59
CA ARG A 227 19.47 5.87 -6.26
C ARG A 227 19.92 5.91 -4.82
#